data_8a55e7cc6134d0d9e8387607d1b8b20f
#
_entry.id   8a55e7cc6134d0d9e8387607d1b8b20f
#
_cell.length_a   1.000
_cell.length_b   1.000
_cell.length_c   1.000
_cell.angle_alpha   90.00
_cell.angle_beta   90.00
_cell.angle_gamma   90.00
#
_symmetry.space_group_name_H-M   'P 1'
#
loop_
_entity.id
_entity.type
_entity.pdbx_description
1 polymer ?
#
loop_
_entity_poly.entity_id
_entity_poly.type
_entity_poly.pdbx_seq_one_letter_code
_entity_poly.pdbx_strand_id
1 'polypeptide(L)'
;LDSKNITNMKEYRRAYDIGRLFQDTMKGTAPNMTIEENLALAYSRKAGKSFFAVNKQDREYFTELLKQLDLGLESRMKAKVGQLSGGQRQAVSLLMSTISQPKLLLLDEHTAALDPATAQKVLDITTRIVSEGRITTMMITHDMQAALTLGNRTIMMDDGKIIFDISGEERTKMTVEDLLECYHENSRKKLTNDRMLLK
;
A
#
# COMPACT_ATOMS: atom_id res chain seq x y z
N LEU A 1 14.01 10.83 3.87
CA LEU A 1 12.69 11.37 3.73
C LEU A 1 12.74 12.87 3.98
N ASP A 2 12.23 13.70 3.06
CA ASP A 2 12.33 15.18 3.13
C ASP A 2 13.75 15.67 3.47
N SER A 3 14.75 15.17 2.75
CA SER A 3 16.18 15.45 2.95
C SER A 3 16.76 15.03 4.31
N LYS A 4 15.97 14.34 5.15
CA LYS A 4 16.46 13.79 6.42
C LYS A 4 16.88 12.33 6.24
N ASN A 5 18.06 11.98 6.76
CA ASN A 5 18.47 10.59 6.87
C ASN A 5 17.70 9.93 8.03
N ILE A 6 16.89 8.92 7.71
CA ILE A 6 16.06 8.19 8.66
C ILE A 6 16.58 6.76 8.93
N THR A 7 17.74 6.38 8.40
CA THR A 7 18.29 5.01 8.46
C THR A 7 18.39 4.51 9.90
N ASN A 8 18.90 5.32 10.82
CA ASN A 8 19.08 4.97 12.23
C ASN A 8 17.89 5.38 13.11
N MET A 9 16.79 5.89 12.50
CA MET A 9 15.61 6.26 13.27
C MET A 9 14.87 4.99 13.72
N LYS A 10 14.45 4.95 14.99
CA LYS A 10 13.64 3.84 15.52
C LYS A 10 12.35 3.65 14.72
N GLU A 11 11.92 2.42 14.50
CA GLU A 11 10.80 2.07 13.63
C GLU A 11 9.50 2.80 14.03
N TYR A 12 9.18 2.85 15.33
CA TYR A 12 7.99 3.55 15.79
C TYR A 12 7.98 5.05 15.46
N ARG A 13 9.16 5.69 15.38
CA ARG A 13 9.26 7.11 14.94
C ARG A 13 9.07 7.26 13.44
N ARG A 14 9.61 6.33 12.64
CA ARG A 14 9.37 6.30 11.18
C ARG A 14 7.90 6.09 10.86
N ALA A 15 7.17 5.34 11.67
CA ALA A 15 5.75 5.06 11.49
C ALA A 15 4.84 6.30 11.59
N TYR A 16 5.33 7.44 12.05
CA TYR A 16 4.59 8.72 11.97
C TYR A 16 4.53 9.29 10.55
N ASP A 17 5.60 9.10 9.78
CA ASP A 17 5.74 9.66 8.43
C ASP A 17 5.56 8.61 7.33
N ILE A 18 5.67 7.32 7.65
CA ILE A 18 5.59 6.21 6.69
C ILE A 18 4.39 5.32 7.03
N GLY A 19 3.39 5.31 6.14
CA GLY A 19 2.33 4.32 6.14
C GLY A 19 2.81 3.04 5.46
N ARG A 20 2.40 1.87 5.97
CA ARG A 20 2.72 0.59 5.35
C ARG A 20 1.50 -0.31 5.33
N LEU A 21 1.24 -0.89 4.16
CA LEU A 21 0.22 -1.90 3.95
C LEU A 21 0.92 -3.22 3.58
N PHE A 22 0.63 -4.25 4.34
CA PHE A 22 1.26 -5.57 4.17
C PHE A 22 0.44 -6.45 3.23
N GLN A 23 1.10 -7.41 2.59
CA GLN A 23 0.45 -8.47 1.82
C GLN A 23 -0.54 -9.26 2.68
N ASP A 24 -0.13 -9.64 3.90
CA ASP A 24 -1.00 -10.26 4.89
C ASP A 24 -1.80 -9.19 5.64
N THR A 25 -3.10 -9.15 5.38
CA THR A 25 -4.05 -8.19 5.97
C THR A 25 -4.15 -8.29 7.50
N MET A 26 -3.77 -9.43 8.08
CA MET A 26 -3.79 -9.62 9.53
C MET A 26 -2.66 -8.87 10.24
N LYS A 27 -1.53 -8.66 9.57
CA LYS A 27 -0.37 -7.97 10.16
C LYS A 27 -0.56 -6.47 10.38
N GLY A 28 -1.45 -5.85 9.63
CA GLY A 28 -1.74 -4.41 9.73
C GLY A 28 -2.87 -4.05 10.69
N THR A 29 -3.57 -5.05 11.27
CA THR A 29 -4.79 -4.84 12.04
C THR A 29 -4.75 -5.59 13.38
N ALA A 30 -5.61 -5.19 14.33
CA ALA A 30 -5.91 -5.93 15.53
C ALA A 30 -7.24 -6.70 15.33
N PRO A 31 -7.22 -7.99 14.94
CA PRO A 31 -8.41 -8.70 14.44
C PRO A 31 -9.50 -8.91 15.50
N ASN A 32 -9.14 -8.93 16.78
CA ASN A 32 -10.08 -9.06 17.90
C ASN A 32 -10.73 -7.73 18.30
N MET A 33 -10.23 -6.60 17.81
CA MET A 33 -10.77 -5.27 18.01
C MET A 33 -11.78 -4.93 16.90
N THR A 34 -12.69 -4.01 17.23
CA THR A 34 -13.67 -3.50 16.25
C THR A 34 -13.01 -2.61 15.20
N ILE A 35 -13.74 -2.31 14.11
CA ILE A 35 -13.29 -1.36 13.07
C ILE A 35 -13.00 0.00 13.70
N GLU A 36 -13.91 0.50 14.56
CA GLU A 36 -13.75 1.78 15.27
C GLU A 36 -12.47 1.81 16.10
N GLU A 37 -12.20 0.76 16.87
CA GLU A 37 -11.00 0.65 17.70
C GLU A 37 -9.72 0.60 16.88
N ASN A 38 -9.71 -0.13 15.76
CA ASN A 38 -8.59 -0.16 14.84
C ASN A 38 -8.30 1.21 14.22
N LEU A 39 -9.34 1.93 13.76
CA LEU A 39 -9.20 3.29 13.24
C LEU A 39 -8.72 4.27 14.32
N ALA A 40 -9.24 4.18 15.54
CA ALA A 40 -8.80 5.00 16.65
C ALA A 40 -7.33 4.77 17.00
N LEU A 41 -6.88 3.51 16.98
CA LEU A 41 -5.47 3.16 17.20
C LEU A 41 -4.55 3.80 16.14
N ALA A 42 -4.96 3.76 14.88
CA ALA A 42 -4.20 4.39 13.78
C ALA A 42 -4.23 5.92 13.88
N TYR A 43 -5.38 6.50 14.20
CA TYR A 43 -5.59 7.95 14.30
C TYR A 43 -4.83 8.58 15.48
N SER A 44 -4.75 7.88 16.63
CA SER A 44 -4.06 8.37 17.82
C SER A 44 -2.58 8.65 17.59
N ARG A 45 -1.96 8.00 16.62
CA ARG A 45 -0.53 8.19 16.29
C ARG A 45 -0.15 9.65 15.99
N LYS A 46 -0.99 10.39 15.25
CA LYS A 46 -0.68 11.78 14.85
C LYS A 46 -1.34 12.81 15.76
N ALA A 47 -2.49 12.49 16.31
CA ALA A 47 -3.31 13.45 17.03
C ALA A 47 -2.86 13.70 18.49
N GLY A 48 -1.88 12.94 19.01
CA GLY A 48 -1.52 12.98 20.43
C GLY A 48 -2.70 12.67 21.36
N LYS A 49 -3.79 12.11 20.78
CA LYS A 49 -5.02 11.79 21.47
C LYS A 49 -4.90 10.45 22.20
N SER A 50 -5.58 10.32 23.32
CA SER A 50 -5.68 9.04 24.02
C SER A 50 -6.48 8.06 23.18
N PHE A 51 -5.95 6.86 22.97
CA PHE A 51 -6.62 5.75 22.31
C PHE A 51 -7.98 5.38 22.96
N PHE A 52 -8.10 5.61 24.26
CA PHE A 52 -9.28 5.24 25.06
C PHE A 52 -10.46 6.23 24.96
N ALA A 53 -10.31 7.35 24.27
CA ALA A 53 -11.31 8.41 24.23
C ALA A 53 -11.76 8.74 22.81
N VAL A 54 -12.40 7.77 22.11
CA VAL A 54 -13.10 8.05 20.85
C VAL A 54 -14.34 8.88 21.18
N ASN A 55 -14.31 10.15 20.83
CA ASN A 55 -15.44 11.06 21.04
C ASN A 55 -16.43 10.99 19.84
N LYS A 56 -17.53 11.74 19.92
CA LYS A 56 -18.55 11.78 18.87
C LYS A 56 -18.00 12.27 17.53
N GLN A 57 -17.15 13.29 17.55
CA GLN A 57 -16.54 13.85 16.32
C GLN A 57 -15.60 12.84 15.65
N ASP A 58 -14.82 12.09 16.43
CA ASP A 58 -13.96 11.05 15.91
C ASP A 58 -14.78 9.93 15.22
N ARG A 59 -15.94 9.56 15.80
CA ARG A 59 -16.86 8.59 15.17
C ARG A 59 -17.46 9.09 13.88
N GLU A 60 -17.92 10.33 13.85
CA GLU A 60 -18.44 10.97 12.64
C GLU A 60 -17.37 10.96 11.54
N TYR A 61 -16.14 11.35 11.88
CA TYR A 61 -14.99 11.32 10.97
C TYR A 61 -14.70 9.92 10.44
N PHE A 62 -14.67 8.90 11.31
CA PHE A 62 -14.45 7.51 10.87
C PHE A 62 -15.59 7.00 10.00
N THR A 63 -16.83 7.41 10.29
CA THR A 63 -17.99 7.06 9.45
C THR A 63 -17.83 7.60 8.05
N GLU A 64 -17.43 8.86 7.89
CA GLU A 64 -17.21 9.46 6.57
C GLU A 64 -16.07 8.80 5.80
N LEU A 65 -14.97 8.45 6.48
CA LEU A 65 -13.87 7.70 5.85
C LEU A 65 -14.33 6.31 5.36
N LEU A 66 -15.14 5.61 6.16
CA LEU A 66 -15.65 4.29 5.80
C LEU A 66 -16.64 4.34 4.65
N LYS A 67 -17.50 5.37 4.58
CA LYS A 67 -18.41 5.61 3.44
C LYS A 67 -17.65 5.74 2.10
N GLN A 68 -16.48 6.40 2.13
CA GLN A 68 -15.64 6.54 0.93
C GLN A 68 -15.19 5.20 0.37
N LEU A 69 -15.12 4.13 1.18
CA LEU A 69 -14.74 2.80 0.70
C LEU A 69 -15.84 2.13 -0.13
N ASP A 70 -17.10 2.53 0.02
CA ASP A 70 -18.27 1.92 -0.63
C ASP A 70 -18.35 0.39 -0.42
N LEU A 71 -18.15 -0.04 0.84
CA LEU A 71 -18.13 -1.43 1.28
C LEU A 71 -19.15 -1.73 2.37
N GLY A 72 -20.02 -0.76 2.72
CA GLY A 72 -21.04 -0.87 3.78
C GLY A 72 -20.47 -0.97 5.20
N LEU A 73 -19.20 -0.59 5.39
CA LEU A 73 -18.50 -0.72 6.67
C LEU A 73 -18.88 0.36 7.68
N GLU A 74 -19.38 1.50 7.21
CA GLU A 74 -19.86 2.62 8.05
C GLU A 74 -21.00 2.20 8.98
N SER A 75 -21.84 1.24 8.57
CA SER A 75 -22.90 0.66 9.39
C SER A 75 -22.42 -0.44 10.35
N ARG A 76 -21.18 -0.89 10.18
CA ARG A 76 -20.60 -2.05 10.88
C ARG A 76 -19.39 -1.71 11.76
N MET A 77 -19.26 -0.47 12.20
CA MET A 77 -18.09 0.01 12.97
C MET A 77 -17.80 -0.80 14.24
N LYS A 78 -18.81 -1.44 14.82
CA LYS A 78 -18.68 -2.32 16.00
C LYS A 78 -18.36 -3.79 15.65
N ALA A 79 -18.31 -4.16 14.38
CA ALA A 79 -17.87 -5.48 13.97
C ALA A 79 -16.35 -5.64 14.17
N LYS A 80 -15.93 -6.83 14.59
CA LYS A 80 -14.51 -7.17 14.74
C LYS A 80 -13.85 -7.26 13.35
N VAL A 81 -12.64 -6.71 13.21
CA VAL A 81 -11.92 -6.72 11.93
C VAL A 81 -11.63 -8.13 11.45
N GLY A 82 -11.40 -9.08 12.35
CA GLY A 82 -11.22 -10.49 12.02
C GLY A 82 -12.42 -11.16 11.32
N GLN A 83 -13.64 -10.58 11.44
CA GLN A 83 -14.87 -11.08 10.81
C GLN A 83 -15.12 -10.49 9.40
N LEU A 84 -14.27 -9.58 8.95
CA LEU A 84 -14.37 -8.96 7.64
C LEU A 84 -13.88 -9.91 6.54
N SER A 85 -14.40 -9.74 5.32
CA SER A 85 -13.79 -10.38 4.13
C SER A 85 -12.36 -9.87 3.90
N GLY A 86 -11.58 -10.59 3.10
CA GLY A 86 -10.21 -10.19 2.76
C GLY A 86 -10.14 -8.76 2.22
N GLY A 87 -10.97 -8.42 1.22
CA GLY A 87 -11.02 -7.08 0.63
C GLY A 87 -11.49 -5.99 1.60
N GLN A 88 -12.51 -6.28 2.42
CA GLN A 88 -12.97 -5.34 3.44
C GLN A 88 -11.86 -5.06 4.46
N ARG A 89 -11.14 -6.08 4.89
CA ARG A 89 -10.02 -5.93 5.82
C ARG A 89 -8.88 -5.15 5.20
N GLN A 90 -8.58 -5.42 3.93
CA GLN A 90 -7.57 -4.68 3.16
C GLN A 90 -7.90 -3.19 3.07
N ALA A 91 -9.16 -2.86 2.77
CA ALA A 91 -9.62 -1.48 2.70
C ALA A 91 -9.54 -0.76 4.07
N VAL A 92 -9.89 -1.45 5.18
CA VAL A 92 -9.70 -0.91 6.54
C VAL A 92 -8.21 -0.70 6.85
N SER A 93 -7.34 -1.66 6.49
CA SER A 93 -5.88 -1.52 6.67
C SER A 93 -5.31 -0.34 5.88
N LEU A 94 -5.82 -0.11 4.66
CA LEU A 94 -5.46 1.06 3.85
C LEU A 94 -5.85 2.37 4.54
N LEU A 95 -7.09 2.48 5.05
CA LEU A 95 -7.49 3.65 5.84
C LEU A 95 -6.61 3.85 7.07
N MET A 96 -6.31 2.79 7.81
CA MET A 96 -5.42 2.87 8.98
C MET A 96 -4.02 3.37 8.62
N SER A 97 -3.50 2.99 7.45
CA SER A 97 -2.18 3.43 6.98
C SER A 97 -2.17 4.87 6.47
N THR A 98 -3.32 5.42 6.07
CA THR A 98 -3.44 6.74 5.44
C THR A 98 -4.13 7.79 6.32
N ILE A 99 -4.87 7.41 7.35
CA ILE A 99 -5.65 8.31 8.22
C ILE A 99 -4.78 9.39 8.89
N SER A 100 -3.51 9.10 9.15
CA SER A 100 -2.54 10.04 9.69
C SER A 100 -1.84 10.89 8.63
N GLN A 101 -2.24 10.77 7.35
CA GLN A 101 -1.63 11.45 6.22
C GLN A 101 -0.09 11.29 6.18
N PRO A 102 0.40 10.08 5.92
CA PRO A 102 1.84 9.83 5.88
C PRO A 102 2.48 10.55 4.70
N LYS A 103 3.78 10.84 4.80
CA LYS A 103 4.58 11.40 3.70
C LYS A 103 4.91 10.36 2.63
N LEU A 104 4.99 9.10 3.02
CA LEU A 104 5.27 7.97 2.15
C LEU A 104 4.35 6.82 2.51
N LEU A 105 3.69 6.22 1.52
CA LEU A 105 2.91 5.00 1.66
C LEU A 105 3.62 3.86 0.94
N LEU A 106 3.87 2.77 1.64
CA LEU A 106 4.45 1.56 1.11
C LEU A 106 3.36 0.49 0.99
N LEU A 107 3.11 0.01 -0.22
CA LEU A 107 2.12 -1.02 -0.54
C LEU A 107 2.85 -2.28 -1.02
N ASP A 108 2.75 -3.36 -0.26
CA ASP A 108 3.48 -4.60 -0.49
C ASP A 108 2.50 -5.69 -0.96
N GLU A 109 2.39 -5.87 -2.29
CA GLU A 109 1.50 -6.85 -2.95
C GLU A 109 0.09 -6.92 -2.33
N HIS A 110 -0.46 -5.77 -2.00
CA HIS A 110 -1.64 -5.65 -1.13
C HIS A 110 -2.95 -6.19 -1.73
N THR A 111 -2.95 -6.65 -2.97
CA THR A 111 -4.12 -7.26 -3.64
C THR A 111 -3.90 -8.72 -4.04
N ALA A 112 -2.69 -9.27 -3.85
CA ALA A 112 -2.32 -10.60 -4.35
C ALA A 112 -3.18 -11.76 -3.78
N ALA A 113 -3.70 -11.61 -2.57
CA ALA A 113 -4.51 -12.64 -1.90
C ALA A 113 -6.03 -12.49 -2.14
N LEU A 114 -6.45 -11.58 -3.03
CA LEU A 114 -7.85 -11.29 -3.31
C LEU A 114 -8.28 -11.89 -4.66
N ASP A 115 -9.57 -12.18 -4.79
CA ASP A 115 -10.14 -12.49 -6.09
C ASP A 115 -10.07 -11.27 -7.03
N PRO A 116 -10.08 -11.45 -8.36
CA PRO A 116 -9.82 -10.36 -9.31
C PRO A 116 -10.77 -9.16 -9.16
N ALA A 117 -12.07 -9.39 -8.93
CA ALA A 117 -13.05 -8.33 -8.80
C ALA A 117 -12.84 -7.51 -7.51
N THR A 118 -12.54 -8.18 -6.41
CA THR A 118 -12.21 -7.54 -5.13
C THR A 118 -10.86 -6.81 -5.22
N ALA A 119 -9.86 -7.40 -5.88
CA ALA A 119 -8.56 -6.77 -6.10
C ALA A 119 -8.70 -5.46 -6.87
N GLN A 120 -9.46 -5.43 -7.96
CA GLN A 120 -9.72 -4.21 -8.73
C GLN A 120 -10.40 -3.14 -7.87
N LYS A 121 -11.42 -3.51 -7.09
CA LYS A 121 -12.09 -2.56 -6.19
C LYS A 121 -11.13 -1.96 -5.16
N VAL A 122 -10.24 -2.76 -4.59
CA VAL A 122 -9.23 -2.28 -3.64
C VAL A 122 -8.20 -1.38 -4.33
N LEU A 123 -7.79 -1.67 -5.56
CA LEU A 123 -6.90 -0.81 -6.35
C LEU A 123 -7.55 0.55 -6.66
N ASP A 124 -8.84 0.56 -7.03
CA ASP A 124 -9.59 1.80 -7.30
C ASP A 124 -9.68 2.68 -6.03
N ILE A 125 -9.98 2.07 -4.89
CA ILE A 125 -9.99 2.74 -3.58
C ILE A 125 -8.60 3.31 -3.26
N THR A 126 -7.54 2.49 -3.47
CA THR A 126 -6.15 2.90 -3.22
C THR A 126 -5.78 4.10 -4.07
N THR A 127 -6.06 4.04 -5.37
CA THR A 127 -5.77 5.13 -6.32
C THR A 127 -6.47 6.43 -5.94
N ARG A 128 -7.74 6.34 -5.53
CA ARG A 128 -8.51 7.49 -5.07
C ARG A 128 -7.91 8.12 -3.81
N ILE A 129 -7.66 7.32 -2.75
CA ILE A 129 -7.10 7.82 -1.49
C ILE A 129 -5.72 8.44 -1.70
N VAL A 130 -4.87 7.81 -2.50
CA VAL A 130 -3.52 8.32 -2.81
C VAL A 130 -3.59 9.65 -3.57
N SER A 131 -4.47 9.74 -4.57
CA SER A 131 -4.62 10.95 -5.40
C SER A 131 -5.21 12.13 -4.62
N GLU A 132 -6.30 11.90 -3.88
CA GLU A 132 -6.94 12.94 -3.06
C GLU A 132 -6.03 13.40 -1.92
N GLY A 133 -5.33 12.47 -1.27
CA GLY A 133 -4.37 12.76 -0.20
C GLY A 133 -3.03 13.29 -0.69
N ARG A 134 -2.75 13.27 -2.00
CA ARG A 134 -1.44 13.60 -2.61
C ARG A 134 -0.28 12.87 -1.91
N ILE A 135 -0.49 11.59 -1.59
CA ILE A 135 0.47 10.79 -0.83
C ILE A 135 1.51 10.22 -1.79
N THR A 136 2.80 10.49 -1.54
CA THR A 136 3.87 9.79 -2.27
C THR A 136 3.78 8.30 -1.96
N THR A 137 3.64 7.47 -3.00
CA THR A 137 3.37 6.04 -2.82
C THR A 137 4.38 5.20 -3.59
N MET A 138 4.89 4.15 -2.96
CA MET A 138 5.65 3.08 -3.60
C MET A 138 4.85 1.79 -3.46
N MET A 139 4.49 1.19 -4.60
CA MET A 139 3.73 -0.07 -4.66
C MET A 139 4.60 -1.17 -5.25
N ILE A 140 4.65 -2.30 -4.58
CA ILE A 140 5.25 -3.54 -5.08
C ILE A 140 4.11 -4.40 -5.64
N THR A 141 4.25 -4.87 -6.85
CA THR A 141 3.31 -5.77 -7.52
C THR A 141 4.04 -6.72 -8.46
N HIS A 142 3.51 -7.91 -8.63
CA HIS A 142 3.91 -8.86 -9.67
C HIS A 142 3.00 -8.76 -10.92
N ASP A 143 1.96 -7.95 -10.87
CA ASP A 143 1.07 -7.67 -12.01
C ASP A 143 1.70 -6.59 -12.89
N MET A 144 2.16 -7.00 -14.08
CA MET A 144 2.82 -6.12 -15.06
C MET A 144 1.86 -5.05 -15.60
N GLN A 145 0.58 -5.36 -15.75
CA GLN A 145 -0.42 -4.39 -16.19
C GLN A 145 -0.63 -3.30 -15.13
N ALA A 146 -0.76 -3.68 -13.87
CA ALA A 146 -0.85 -2.74 -12.75
C ALA A 146 0.42 -1.88 -12.64
N ALA A 147 1.60 -2.46 -12.87
CA ALA A 147 2.88 -1.75 -12.86
C ALA A 147 2.98 -0.67 -13.94
N LEU A 148 2.28 -0.82 -15.08
CA LEU A 148 2.25 0.16 -16.17
C LEU A 148 1.10 1.16 -16.05
N THR A 149 -0.02 0.79 -15.44
CA THR A 149 -1.21 1.65 -15.38
C THR A 149 -1.27 2.50 -14.13
N LEU A 150 -0.74 2.00 -13.00
CA LEU A 150 -0.77 2.71 -11.72
C LEU A 150 0.50 3.54 -11.52
N GLY A 151 0.33 4.73 -10.88
CA GLY A 151 1.44 5.64 -10.62
C GLY A 151 2.01 6.30 -11.87
N ASN A 152 3.16 6.94 -11.73
CA ASN A 152 3.83 7.74 -12.78
C ASN A 152 5.27 7.31 -13.10
N ARG A 153 5.79 6.29 -12.40
CA ARG A 153 7.13 5.72 -12.58
C ARG A 153 7.07 4.22 -12.34
N THR A 154 7.72 3.43 -13.17
CA THR A 154 7.82 1.98 -13.04
C THR A 154 9.29 1.60 -12.88
N ILE A 155 9.57 0.83 -11.83
CA ILE A 155 10.91 0.34 -11.50
C ILE A 155 10.83 -1.18 -11.48
N MET A 156 11.75 -1.84 -12.17
CA MET A 156 11.90 -3.29 -12.07
C MET A 156 13.17 -3.62 -11.29
N MET A 157 13.04 -4.56 -10.36
CA MET A 157 14.14 -5.00 -9.51
C MET A 157 14.42 -6.48 -9.73
N ASP A 158 15.71 -6.83 -9.77
CA ASP A 158 16.17 -8.20 -9.75
C ASP A 158 17.42 -8.30 -8.87
N ASP A 159 17.46 -9.30 -7.98
CA ASP A 159 18.60 -9.56 -7.09
C ASP A 159 19.08 -8.32 -6.31
N GLY A 160 18.12 -7.53 -5.77
CA GLY A 160 18.40 -6.34 -4.98
C GLY A 160 18.92 -5.13 -5.78
N LYS A 161 18.90 -5.20 -7.14
CA LYS A 161 19.32 -4.12 -8.03
C LYS A 161 18.18 -3.63 -8.89
N ILE A 162 18.17 -2.34 -9.19
CA ILE A 162 17.28 -1.77 -10.19
C ILE A 162 17.85 -2.15 -11.56
N ILE A 163 17.07 -2.90 -12.34
CA ILE A 163 17.42 -3.34 -13.70
C ILE A 163 16.71 -2.54 -14.77
N PHE A 164 15.65 -1.84 -14.40
CA PHE A 164 14.86 -1.01 -15.29
C PHE A 164 14.18 0.10 -14.49
N ASP A 165 14.09 1.30 -15.08
CA ASP A 165 13.50 2.48 -14.44
C ASP A 165 12.96 3.42 -15.53
N ILE A 166 11.64 3.64 -15.57
CA ILE A 166 10.98 4.43 -16.60
C ILE A 166 9.91 5.34 -16.02
N SER A 167 9.77 6.52 -16.59
CA SER A 167 8.76 7.51 -16.21
C SER A 167 8.36 8.39 -17.41
N GLY A 168 7.33 9.23 -17.24
CA GLY A 168 6.92 10.19 -18.27
C GLY A 168 6.34 9.55 -19.54
N GLU A 169 6.56 10.18 -20.69
CA GLU A 169 5.96 9.78 -21.96
C GLU A 169 6.41 8.40 -22.46
N GLU A 170 7.64 8.01 -22.19
CA GLU A 170 8.16 6.70 -22.56
C GLU A 170 7.39 5.59 -21.87
N ARG A 171 7.08 5.79 -20.56
CA ARG A 171 6.28 4.83 -19.80
C ARG A 171 4.86 4.67 -20.35
N THR A 172 4.23 5.75 -20.82
CA THR A 172 2.86 5.70 -21.33
C THR A 172 2.73 4.94 -22.65
N LYS A 173 3.84 4.78 -23.38
CA LYS A 173 3.90 4.05 -24.66
C LYS A 173 4.28 2.58 -24.48
N MET A 174 4.71 2.20 -23.27
CA MET A 174 5.22 0.87 -22.97
C MET A 174 4.09 -0.14 -22.81
N THR A 175 4.28 -1.33 -23.36
CA THR A 175 3.37 -2.47 -23.24
C THR A 175 3.87 -3.48 -22.20
N VAL A 176 3.02 -4.44 -21.84
CA VAL A 176 3.41 -5.55 -20.96
C VAL A 176 4.48 -6.42 -21.64
N GLU A 177 4.37 -6.60 -22.95
CA GLU A 177 5.34 -7.33 -23.77
C GLU A 177 6.73 -6.70 -23.68
N ASP A 178 6.83 -5.36 -23.79
CA ASP A 178 8.09 -4.64 -23.65
C ASP A 178 8.72 -4.83 -22.27
N LEU A 179 7.91 -4.81 -21.19
CA LEU A 179 8.40 -5.10 -19.85
C LEU A 179 8.94 -6.52 -19.70
N LEU A 180 8.24 -7.50 -20.27
CA LEU A 180 8.67 -8.91 -20.26
C LEU A 180 9.97 -9.08 -21.04
N GLU A 181 10.11 -8.40 -22.17
CA GLU A 181 11.34 -8.44 -22.97
C GLU A 181 12.52 -7.86 -22.21
N CYS A 182 12.35 -6.71 -21.55
CA CYS A 182 13.36 -6.12 -20.65
C CYS A 182 13.77 -7.08 -19.52
N TYR A 183 12.82 -7.79 -18.92
CA TYR A 183 13.10 -8.78 -17.90
C TYR A 183 13.92 -9.96 -18.43
N HIS A 184 13.53 -10.52 -19.58
CA HIS A 184 14.22 -11.65 -20.21
C HIS A 184 15.63 -11.29 -20.65
N GLU A 185 15.86 -10.11 -21.22
CA GLU A 185 17.19 -9.65 -21.61
C GLU A 185 18.15 -9.56 -20.41
N ASN A 186 17.68 -9.03 -19.28
CA ASN A 186 18.48 -8.94 -18.07
C ASN A 186 18.78 -10.32 -17.47
N SER A 187 17.81 -11.23 -17.47
CA SER A 187 17.99 -12.61 -17.02
C SER A 187 18.99 -13.38 -17.90
N ARG A 188 18.97 -13.19 -19.21
CA ARG A 188 19.95 -13.79 -20.14
C ARG A 188 21.36 -13.27 -19.92
N LYS A 189 21.54 -11.96 -19.71
CA LYS A 189 22.84 -11.35 -19.40
C LYS A 189 23.45 -11.94 -18.14
N LYS A 190 22.64 -12.22 -17.14
CA LYS A 190 23.05 -12.83 -15.88
C LYS A 190 23.57 -14.26 -16.08
N LEU A 191 22.81 -15.12 -16.77
CA LEU A 191 23.21 -16.49 -17.09
C LEU A 191 24.49 -16.57 -17.93
N THR A 192 24.74 -15.58 -18.79
CA THR A 192 25.97 -15.52 -19.62
C THR A 192 27.16 -15.11 -18.74
N ASN A 193 26.99 -14.17 -17.79
CA ASN A 193 28.04 -13.75 -16.87
C ASN A 193 28.42 -14.86 -15.88
N ASP A 194 27.43 -15.59 -15.33
CA ASP A 194 27.68 -16.70 -14.40
C ASP A 194 28.43 -17.85 -15.10
N ARG A 195 28.12 -18.12 -16.38
CA ARG A 195 28.86 -19.10 -17.18
C ARG A 195 30.30 -18.68 -17.51
N MET A 196 30.59 -17.38 -17.59
CA MET A 196 31.94 -16.87 -17.78
C MET A 196 32.79 -16.91 -16.49
N LEU A 197 32.15 -16.85 -15.33
CA LEU A 197 32.83 -16.92 -14.03
C LEU A 197 33.13 -18.36 -13.58
N LEU A 198 32.56 -19.37 -14.25
CA LEU A 198 32.78 -20.80 -13.98
C LEU A 198 33.81 -21.45 -14.90
N LYS A 199 34.52 -20.66 -15.71
CA LYS A 199 35.70 -21.03 -16.48
C LYS A 199 36.96 -20.47 -15.85
#